data_c385de676baddb3acb53a859312c7594
#
_entry.id   c385de676baddb3acb53a859312c7594
#
_cell.length_a   1.000
_cell.length_b   1.000
_cell.length_c   1.000
_cell.angle_alpha   90.00
_cell.angle_beta   90.00
_cell.angle_gamma   90.00
#
_symmetry.space_group_name_H-M   'P 1'
#
loop_
_entity.id
_entity.type
_entity.pdbx_description
1 polymer ?
#
loop_
_entity_poly.entity_id
_entity_poly.type
_entity_poly.pdbx_seq_one_letter_code
_entity_poly.pdbx_strand_id
1 'polypeptide(L)'
;MKDTQIRMTGMHNDFDDPLENQKTGIFYMNTNNGKTIFEDGEEIDSVENRMVIFPASKRHAGTTHTDTIYRCVINFNWFWDGE
;
A
#
# COMPACT_ATOMS: atom_id res chain seq x y z
N MET A 1 13.98 17.58 -0.19
CA MET A 1 13.20 18.43 0.73
C MET A 1 11.97 17.65 1.19
N LYS A 2 11.65 17.74 2.47
CA LYS A 2 10.49 17.04 3.03
C LYS A 2 9.21 17.80 2.67
N ASP A 3 8.20 17.07 2.21
CA ASP A 3 6.89 17.68 1.93
C ASP A 3 6.22 18.03 3.26
N THR A 4 5.48 19.12 3.30
CA THR A 4 4.78 19.58 4.51
C THR A 4 3.30 19.21 4.50
N GLN A 5 2.80 18.63 3.42
CA GLN A 5 1.39 18.25 3.27
C GLN A 5 1.28 16.79 2.88
N ILE A 6 0.32 16.08 3.49
CA ILE A 6 0.02 14.72 3.12
C ILE A 6 -0.95 14.75 1.93
N ARG A 7 -0.61 14.00 0.89
CA ARG A 7 -1.42 13.90 -0.33
C ARG A 7 -1.64 12.45 -0.68
N MET A 8 -2.81 12.15 -1.21
CA MET A 8 -3.13 10.81 -1.69
C MET A 8 -2.80 10.70 -3.16
N THR A 9 -2.15 9.61 -3.54
CA THR A 9 -1.94 9.28 -4.96
C THR A 9 -3.24 8.72 -5.54
N GLY A 10 -3.27 8.50 -6.86
CA GLY A 10 -4.47 7.93 -7.49
C GLY A 10 -4.76 6.52 -7.01
N MET A 11 -6.03 6.23 -6.78
CA MET A 11 -6.48 4.88 -6.41
C MET A 11 -6.28 3.95 -7.60
N HIS A 12 -5.67 2.78 -7.37
CA HIS A 12 -5.32 1.88 -8.47
C HIS A 12 -5.22 0.42 -8.02
N ASN A 13 -5.17 -0.46 -9.01
CA ASN A 13 -4.71 -1.84 -8.85
C ASN A 13 -3.31 -1.94 -9.44
N ASP A 14 -2.54 -2.93 -9.02
CA ASP A 14 -1.23 -3.20 -9.62
C ASP A 14 -1.37 -3.82 -11.02
N PHE A 15 -2.53 -4.38 -11.34
CA PHE A 15 -2.82 -5.03 -12.60
C PHE A 15 -4.11 -4.47 -13.21
N ASP A 16 -4.16 -4.38 -14.55
CA ASP A 16 -5.35 -3.92 -15.25
C ASP A 16 -6.51 -4.90 -15.13
N ASP A 17 -6.22 -6.20 -15.08
CA ASP A 17 -7.23 -7.25 -15.04
C ASP A 17 -6.75 -8.36 -14.08
N PRO A 18 -6.78 -8.10 -12.76
CA PRO A 18 -6.25 -9.05 -11.80
C PRO A 18 -7.11 -10.31 -11.73
N LEU A 19 -6.44 -11.47 -11.62
CA LEU A 19 -7.11 -12.75 -11.48
C LEU A 19 -7.62 -12.92 -10.04
N GLU A 20 -8.65 -13.75 -9.88
CA GLU A 20 -9.33 -13.96 -8.61
C GLU A 20 -8.38 -14.44 -7.51
N ASN A 21 -7.42 -15.30 -7.85
CA ASN A 21 -6.47 -15.85 -6.88
C ASN A 21 -5.19 -15.03 -6.76
N GLN A 22 -5.14 -13.86 -7.33
CA GLN A 22 -3.96 -13.01 -7.28
C GLN A 22 -3.99 -12.13 -6.03
N LYS A 23 -2.87 -12.08 -5.32
CA LYS A 23 -2.73 -11.33 -4.08
C LYS A 23 -1.68 -10.25 -4.22
N THR A 24 -1.85 -9.17 -3.48
CA THR A 24 -0.88 -8.10 -3.34
C THR A 24 -0.53 -7.96 -1.87
N GLY A 25 0.75 -7.79 -1.59
CA GLY A 25 1.25 -7.49 -0.24
C GLY A 25 2.08 -6.23 -0.27
N ILE A 26 1.97 -5.42 0.76
CA ILE A 26 2.80 -4.24 0.94
C ILE A 26 3.53 -4.38 2.26
N PHE A 27 4.85 -4.37 2.21
CA PHE A 27 5.70 -4.44 3.40
C PHE A 27 6.27 -3.06 3.68
N TYR A 28 6.03 -2.55 4.89
CA TYR A 28 6.50 -1.23 5.29
C TYR A 28 7.89 -1.34 5.89
N MET A 29 8.85 -0.68 5.25
CA MET A 29 10.26 -0.74 5.62
C MET A 29 10.60 0.24 6.74
N ASN A 30 9.82 1.31 6.88
CA ASN A 30 10.04 2.30 7.93
C ASN A 30 8.71 2.88 8.42
N THR A 31 8.72 3.40 9.64
CA THR A 31 7.55 4.06 10.21
C THR A 31 7.52 5.52 9.78
N ASN A 32 6.35 5.96 9.30
CA ASN A 32 6.12 7.34 8.91
C ASN A 32 4.60 7.62 8.97
N ASN A 33 4.19 8.86 8.74
CA ASN A 33 2.78 9.22 8.78
C ASN A 33 2.07 9.07 7.44
N GLY A 34 2.73 8.51 6.44
CA GLY A 34 2.07 8.11 5.20
C GLY A 34 1.20 6.88 5.42
N LYS A 35 0.20 6.69 4.59
CA LYS A 35 -0.78 5.60 4.74
C LYS A 35 -1.08 4.94 3.42
N THR A 36 -1.58 3.72 3.49
CA THR A 36 -2.24 3.04 2.37
C THR A 36 -3.73 3.12 2.60
N ILE A 37 -4.47 3.61 1.62
CA ILE A 37 -5.92 3.81 1.72
C ILE A 37 -6.59 2.92 0.67
N PHE A 38 -7.58 2.14 1.11
CA PHE A 38 -8.35 1.27 0.23
C PHE A 38 -9.65 1.94 -0.22
N GLU A 39 -10.22 1.42 -1.31
CA GLU A 39 -11.44 1.99 -1.91
C GLU A 39 -12.65 1.95 -0.96
N ASP A 40 -12.64 1.06 0.03
CA ASP A 40 -13.69 0.96 1.05
C ASP A 40 -13.48 1.93 2.21
N GLY A 41 -12.43 2.75 2.16
CA GLY A 41 -12.13 3.72 3.20
C GLY A 41 -11.21 3.21 4.30
N GLU A 42 -10.85 1.94 4.29
CA GLU A 42 -9.92 1.38 5.26
C GLU A 42 -8.53 1.99 5.06
N GLU A 43 -7.86 2.33 6.15
CA GLU A 43 -6.52 2.94 6.12
C GLU A 43 -5.54 2.10 6.92
N ILE A 44 -4.34 1.92 6.37
CA ILE A 44 -3.26 1.19 7.03
C ILE A 44 -2.09 2.15 7.25
N ASP A 45 -1.68 2.29 8.49
CA ASP A 45 -0.52 3.12 8.84
C ASP A 45 0.78 2.45 8.43
N SER A 46 1.75 3.28 8.01
CA SER A 46 3.09 2.81 7.68
C SER A 46 3.87 2.59 8.98
N VAL A 47 4.00 1.33 9.39
CA VAL A 47 4.73 0.95 10.59
C VAL A 47 5.80 -0.05 10.20
N GLU A 48 7.04 0.20 10.59
CA GLU A 48 8.17 -0.66 10.27
C GLU A 48 7.86 -2.13 10.60
N ASN A 49 8.18 -3.01 9.67
CA ASN A 49 7.95 -4.45 9.75
C ASN A 49 6.49 -4.90 9.65
N ARG A 50 5.57 -3.99 9.35
CA ARG A 50 4.18 -4.36 9.09
C ARG A 50 4.03 -4.81 7.64
N MET A 51 3.23 -5.83 7.42
CA MET A 51 2.84 -6.24 6.08
C MET A 51 1.33 -6.33 5.99
N VAL A 52 0.75 -5.76 4.94
CA VAL A 52 -0.67 -5.91 4.63
C VAL A 52 -0.82 -6.74 3.37
N ILE A 53 -1.77 -7.68 3.39
CA ILE A 53 -2.03 -8.59 2.27
C ILE A 53 -3.50 -8.45 1.89
N PHE A 54 -3.78 -8.30 0.61
CA PHE A 54 -5.14 -8.10 0.13
C PHE A 54 -5.29 -8.67 -1.29
N PRO A 55 -6.54 -8.94 -1.72
CA PRO A 55 -6.76 -9.38 -3.10
C PRO A 55 -6.26 -8.34 -4.10
N ALA A 56 -5.61 -8.78 -5.17
CA ALA A 56 -5.06 -7.86 -6.16
C ALA A 56 -6.13 -7.00 -6.83
N SER A 57 -7.40 -7.45 -6.79
CA SER A 57 -8.52 -6.69 -7.33
C SER A 57 -8.94 -5.50 -6.46
N LYS A 58 -8.50 -5.46 -5.20
CA LYS A 58 -8.84 -4.36 -4.29
C LYS A 58 -8.03 -3.12 -4.63
N ARG A 59 -8.72 -2.05 -4.96
CA ARG A 59 -8.04 -0.80 -5.34
C ARG A 59 -7.50 -0.09 -4.11
N HIS A 60 -6.36 0.53 -4.28
CA HIS A 60 -5.65 1.18 -3.17
C HIS A 60 -4.87 2.40 -3.66
N ALA A 61 -4.48 3.23 -2.73
CA ALA A 61 -3.63 4.40 -2.98
C ALA A 61 -2.71 4.60 -1.78
N GLY A 62 -1.52 5.11 -2.06
CA GLY A 62 -0.62 5.56 -0.99
C GLY A 62 -0.80 7.05 -0.74
N THR A 63 -0.38 7.51 0.42
CA THR A 63 -0.27 8.93 0.70
C THR A 63 1.20 9.33 0.75
N THR A 64 1.48 10.61 0.59
CA THR A 64 2.80 11.14 0.89
C THR A 64 2.97 11.18 2.42
N HIS A 65 4.16 11.55 2.88
CA HIS A 65 4.48 11.62 4.30
C HIS A 65 5.15 12.97 4.59
N THR A 66 5.14 13.38 5.85
CA THR A 66 5.71 14.67 6.26
C THR A 66 6.67 14.57 7.44
N ASP A 67 6.77 13.43 8.11
CA ASP A 67 7.53 13.27 9.36
C ASP A 67 8.89 12.60 9.19
N THR A 68 9.21 12.13 7.99
CA THR A 68 10.52 11.55 7.68
C THR A 68 11.01 12.03 6.32
N ILE A 69 12.29 11.81 6.04
CA ILE A 69 12.89 12.19 4.75
C ILE A 69 12.39 11.27 3.64
N TYR A 70 12.11 10.00 3.97
CA TYR A 70 11.67 9.03 2.96
C TYR A 70 10.59 8.12 3.53
N ARG A 71 9.83 7.53 2.61
CA ARG A 71 8.86 6.48 2.88
C ARG A 71 9.24 5.30 1.98
N CYS A 72 9.51 4.17 2.60
CA CYS A 72 10.00 3.00 1.87
C CYS A 72 9.05 1.82 2.07
N VAL A 73 8.56 1.27 0.97
CA VAL A 73 7.70 0.09 0.97
C VAL A 73 8.18 -0.87 -0.10
N ILE A 74 7.88 -2.15 0.07
CA ILE A 74 8.12 -3.18 -0.94
C ILE A 74 6.76 -3.79 -1.29
N ASN A 75 6.41 -3.78 -2.57
CA ASN A 75 5.19 -4.42 -3.06
C ASN A 75 5.51 -5.81 -3.56
N PHE A 76 4.66 -6.78 -3.17
CA PHE A 76 4.74 -8.16 -3.63
C PHE A 76 3.44 -8.52 -4.33
N ASN A 77 3.54 -9.32 -5.38
CA ASN A 77 2.37 -9.83 -6.09
C ASN A 77 2.60 -11.32 -6.37
N TRP A 78 1.61 -12.13 -6.06
CA TRP A 78 1.72 -13.58 -6.25
C TRP A 78 0.36 -14.19 -6.47
N PHE A 79 0.36 -15.45 -6.91
CA PHE A 79 -0.86 -16.23 -7.03
C PHE A 79 -1.02 -17.10 -5.79
N TRP A 80 -2.22 -17.10 -5.26
CA TRP A 80 -2.57 -17.89 -4.07
C TRP A 80 -3.53 -19.00 -4.51
N ASP A 81 -3.16 -20.25 -4.28
CA ASP A 81 -3.95 -21.40 -4.71
C ASP A 81 -4.82 -22.01 -3.60
N GLY A 82 -4.90 -21.35 -2.46
CA GLY A 82 -5.75 -21.78 -1.36
C GLY A 82 -5.12 -22.78 -0.41
N GLU A 83 -3.85 -23.03 -0.54
CA GLU A 83 -3.12 -23.97 0.29
C GLU A 83 -2.54 -23.33 1.54
#